data_e27e572d29f6caf3f5d9d5fa55681d3f
#
_entry.id   e27e572d29f6caf3f5d9d5fa55681d3f
#
_cell.length_a   1.000
_cell.length_b   1.000
_cell.length_c   1.000
_cell.angle_alpha   90.00
_cell.angle_beta   90.00
_cell.angle_gamma   90.00
#
_symmetry.space_group_name_H-M   'P 1'
#
loop_
_entity.id
_entity.type
_entity.pdbx_description
1 polymer ?
#
loop_
_entity_poly.entity_id
_entity_poly.type
_entity_poly.pdbx_seq_one_letter_code
_entity_poly.pdbx_strand_id
1 'polypeptide(L)'
;VFTQERFNELQYYKVGGDPRHAGFTTIEAGPAHYPYGLFCVAPGHQIGFNDLKTIEVAEFLASIDGGPVPGPDFREAWEIQKVVDTAIAASKDRVWHKIP
;
A
#
# COMPACT_ATOMS: atom_id res chain seq x y z
N VAL A 1 -2.76 0.08 8.79
CA VAL A 1 -1.71 -0.94 8.86
C VAL A 1 -2.04 -2.05 7.87
N PHE A 2 -1.08 -2.47 7.08
CA PHE A 2 -1.15 -3.63 6.20
C PHE A 2 -0.11 -4.65 6.66
N THR A 3 -0.47 -5.93 6.66
CA THR A 3 0.48 -7.02 6.94
C THR A 3 0.46 -8.04 5.79
N GLN A 4 1.64 -8.38 5.31
CA GLN A 4 1.80 -9.31 4.20
C GLN A 4 1.37 -10.75 4.53
N GLU A 5 1.21 -11.08 5.79
CA GLU A 5 0.66 -12.39 6.22
C GLU A 5 -0.87 -12.46 6.06
N ARG A 6 -1.52 -11.32 5.83
CA ARG A 6 -2.98 -11.17 5.69
C ARG A 6 -3.31 -10.25 4.52
N PHE A 7 -3.08 -10.72 3.31
CA PHE A 7 -3.24 -9.93 2.08
C PHE A 7 -4.63 -9.33 1.90
N ASN A 8 -5.66 -9.95 2.47
CA ASN A 8 -7.04 -9.51 2.34
C ASN A 8 -7.45 -8.42 3.33
N GLU A 9 -6.60 -8.09 4.31
CA GLU A 9 -6.98 -7.22 5.42
C GLU A 9 -6.21 -5.91 5.41
N LEU A 10 -6.93 -4.80 5.57
CA LEU A 10 -6.36 -3.49 5.86
C LEU A 10 -6.91 -2.99 7.18
N GLN A 11 -6.03 -2.67 8.12
CA GLN A 11 -6.39 -1.98 9.36
C GLN A 11 -6.37 -0.47 9.10
N TYR A 12 -7.54 0.14 9.10
CA TYR A 12 -7.75 1.55 8.82
C TYR A 12 -8.12 2.31 10.09
N TYR A 13 -7.45 3.42 10.36
CA TYR A 13 -7.78 4.34 11.45
C TYR A 13 -8.13 5.71 10.87
N LYS A 14 -9.34 6.20 11.14
CA LYS A 14 -9.77 7.53 10.71
C LYS A 14 -9.49 8.56 11.80
N VAL A 15 -8.57 9.48 11.53
CA VAL A 15 -8.28 10.61 12.42
C VAL A 15 -9.43 11.64 12.37
N GLY A 16 -9.82 12.19 13.52
CA GLY A 16 -10.86 13.25 13.60
C GLY A 16 -12.28 12.71 13.53
N GLY A 17 -12.51 11.42 13.70
CA GLY A 17 -13.84 10.83 13.85
C GLY A 17 -14.42 11.04 15.25
N ASP A 18 -15.64 10.52 15.49
CA ASP A 18 -16.29 10.52 16.82
C ASP A 18 -15.40 9.74 17.81
N PRO A 19 -14.94 10.36 18.92
CA PRO A 19 -14.06 9.69 19.88
C PRO A 19 -14.69 8.46 20.54
N ARG A 20 -16.02 8.35 20.54
CA ARG A 20 -16.72 7.15 21.02
C ARG A 20 -16.54 5.93 20.13
N HIS A 21 -16.15 6.14 18.88
CA HIS A 21 -15.89 5.10 17.88
C HIS A 21 -14.43 5.15 17.37
N ALA A 22 -13.54 5.79 18.16
CA ALA A 22 -12.12 5.84 17.81
C ALA A 22 -11.51 4.45 17.92
N GLY A 23 -10.93 3.97 16.82
CA GLY A 23 -10.33 2.64 16.76
C GLY A 23 -9.93 2.27 15.34
N PHE A 24 -9.27 1.13 15.22
CA PHE A 24 -9.00 0.52 13.92
C PHE A 24 -10.24 -0.22 13.42
N THR A 25 -10.58 0.02 12.15
CA THR A 25 -11.56 -0.77 11.40
C THR A 25 -10.82 -1.73 10.50
N THR A 26 -11.15 -3.02 10.57
CA THR A 26 -10.65 -4.00 9.62
C THR A 26 -11.48 -3.91 8.34
N ILE A 27 -10.81 -3.64 7.23
CA ILE A 27 -11.38 -3.68 5.89
C ILE A 27 -10.88 -4.95 5.23
N GLU A 28 -11.79 -5.83 4.87
CA GLU A 28 -11.47 -7.06 4.15
C GLU A 28 -11.72 -6.86 2.65
N ALA A 29 -10.75 -7.22 1.82
CA ALA A 29 -10.93 -7.21 0.37
C ALA A 29 -12.06 -8.16 -0.02
N GLY A 30 -12.91 -7.71 -0.94
CA GLY A 30 -14.08 -8.47 -1.40
C GLY A 30 -14.64 -7.88 -2.69
N PRO A 31 -15.80 -8.34 -3.16
CA PRO A 31 -16.36 -7.97 -4.46
C PRO A 31 -16.51 -6.47 -4.72
N ALA A 32 -16.67 -5.68 -3.65
CA ALA A 32 -16.79 -4.21 -3.73
C ALA A 32 -15.46 -3.47 -3.92
N HIS A 33 -14.32 -4.16 -3.80
CA HIS A 33 -13.00 -3.55 -3.83
C HIS A 33 -12.27 -3.86 -5.14
N TYR A 34 -12.56 -3.10 -6.18
CA TYR A 34 -11.82 -3.21 -7.45
C TYR A 34 -10.35 -2.75 -7.27
N PRO A 35 -9.35 -3.44 -7.85
CA PRO A 35 -9.44 -4.65 -8.69
C PRO A 35 -9.48 -5.98 -7.91
N TYR A 36 -9.29 -5.94 -6.60
CA TYR A 36 -9.18 -7.14 -5.74
C TYR A 36 -10.43 -8.03 -5.79
N GLY A 37 -11.60 -7.44 -5.93
CA GLY A 37 -12.86 -8.16 -6.05
C GLY A 37 -12.96 -9.09 -7.25
N LEU A 38 -12.09 -8.95 -8.26
CA LEU A 38 -11.99 -9.89 -9.38
C LEU A 38 -11.45 -11.26 -8.94
N PHE A 39 -10.69 -11.29 -7.85
CA PHE A 39 -10.10 -12.50 -7.26
C PHE A 39 -10.86 -12.95 -6.00
N CYS A 40 -11.39 -11.99 -5.23
CA CYS A 40 -12.22 -12.21 -4.04
C CYS A 40 -13.69 -12.08 -4.39
N VAL A 41 -14.23 -13.00 -5.18
CA VAL A 41 -15.60 -12.94 -5.71
C VAL A 41 -16.69 -13.22 -4.68
N ALA A 42 -16.33 -13.74 -3.52
CA ALA A 42 -17.26 -14.03 -2.42
C ALA A 42 -16.50 -14.04 -1.07
N PRO A 43 -17.19 -13.88 0.07
CA PRO A 43 -16.59 -14.05 1.40
C PRO A 43 -15.87 -15.39 1.54
N GLY A 44 -14.68 -15.38 2.15
CA GLY A 44 -13.84 -16.56 2.30
C GLY A 44 -12.90 -16.87 1.12
N HIS A 45 -13.06 -16.18 -0.01
CA HIS A 45 -12.07 -16.21 -1.09
C HIS A 45 -10.95 -15.21 -0.75
N GLN A 46 -9.72 -15.68 -0.74
CA GLN A 46 -8.57 -14.86 -0.40
C GLN A 46 -7.72 -14.55 -1.63
N ILE A 47 -7.11 -13.37 -1.60
CA ILE A 47 -6.09 -12.96 -2.57
C ILE A 47 -4.79 -13.67 -2.22
N GLY A 48 -4.15 -14.28 -3.22
CA GLY A 48 -2.80 -14.80 -3.11
C GLY A 48 -1.75 -13.82 -3.61
N PHE A 49 -0.50 -14.13 -3.36
CA PHE A 49 0.63 -13.33 -3.83
C PHE A 49 0.65 -13.17 -5.35
N ASN A 50 0.32 -14.24 -6.08
CA ASN A 50 0.27 -14.22 -7.55
C ASN A 50 -0.84 -13.33 -8.09
N ASP A 51 -1.98 -13.23 -7.39
CA ASP A 51 -3.08 -12.35 -7.76
C ASP A 51 -2.65 -10.88 -7.65
N LEU A 52 -1.91 -10.53 -6.59
CA LEU A 52 -1.34 -9.19 -6.41
C LEU A 52 -0.37 -8.86 -7.55
N LYS A 53 0.48 -9.81 -7.97
CA LYS A 53 1.39 -9.62 -9.10
C LYS A 53 0.66 -9.48 -10.44
N THR A 54 -0.45 -10.20 -10.61
CA THR A 54 -1.31 -10.05 -11.80
C THR A 54 -1.93 -8.65 -11.86
N ILE A 55 -2.42 -8.13 -10.72
CA ILE A 55 -2.98 -6.77 -10.61
C ILE A 55 -1.89 -5.74 -10.93
N GLU A 56 -0.71 -5.84 -10.32
CA GLU A 56 0.42 -4.94 -10.53
C GLU A 56 0.81 -4.85 -12.02
N VAL A 57 0.93 -6.00 -12.69
CA VAL A 57 1.27 -6.05 -14.12
C VAL A 57 0.16 -5.47 -14.99
N ALA A 58 -1.11 -5.76 -14.66
CA ALA A 58 -2.25 -5.23 -15.40
C ALA A 58 -2.34 -3.70 -15.30
N GLU A 59 -2.12 -3.13 -14.12
CA GLU A 59 -2.10 -1.68 -13.91
C GLU A 59 -0.91 -1.02 -14.63
N PHE A 60 0.26 -1.65 -14.59
CA PHE A 60 1.44 -1.18 -15.31
C PHE A 60 1.21 -1.15 -16.83
N LEU A 61 0.65 -2.22 -17.40
CA LEU A 61 0.32 -2.26 -18.83
C LEU A 61 -0.73 -1.22 -19.22
N ALA A 62 -1.76 -1.05 -18.38
CA ALA A 62 -2.77 -0.02 -18.60
C ALA A 62 -2.18 1.39 -18.59
N SER A 63 -1.18 1.65 -17.74
CA SER A 63 -0.49 2.95 -17.71
C SER A 63 0.34 3.21 -18.97
N ILE A 64 0.94 2.17 -19.57
CA ILE A 64 1.65 2.27 -20.87
C ILE A 64 0.68 2.66 -21.99
N ASP A 65 -0.54 2.14 -21.95
CA ASP A 65 -1.60 2.47 -22.93
C ASP A 65 -2.30 3.82 -22.67
N GLY A 66 -1.74 4.64 -21.77
CA GLY A 66 -2.24 5.99 -21.47
C GLY A 66 -3.31 6.03 -20.38
N GLY A 67 -3.51 4.96 -19.65
CA GLY A 67 -4.33 4.91 -18.43
C GLY A 67 -3.69 5.62 -17.23
N PRO A 68 -4.34 5.61 -16.07
CA PRO A 68 -3.79 6.20 -14.86
C PRO A 68 -2.44 5.56 -14.50
N VAL A 69 -1.50 6.37 -14.05
CA VAL A 69 -0.24 5.87 -13.49
C VAL A 69 -0.52 5.42 -12.05
N PRO A 70 -0.36 4.12 -11.73
CA PRO A 70 -0.53 3.67 -10.35
C PRO A 70 0.60 4.20 -9.47
N GLY A 71 0.28 4.54 -8.22
CA GLY A 71 1.30 4.85 -7.22
C GLY A 71 1.70 3.58 -6.43
N PRO A 72 2.90 3.55 -5.86
CA PRO A 72 3.96 4.55 -5.98
C PRO A 72 4.69 4.48 -7.33
N ASP A 73 5.03 5.64 -7.89
CA ASP A 73 5.85 5.76 -9.09
C ASP A 73 7.36 5.85 -8.73
N PHE A 74 8.22 5.92 -9.77
CA PHE A 74 9.68 6.04 -9.57
C PHE A 74 10.08 7.32 -8.85
N ARG A 75 9.30 8.41 -8.96
CA ARG A 75 9.58 9.65 -8.26
C ARG A 75 9.32 9.51 -6.77
N GLU A 76 8.18 8.92 -6.41
CA GLU A 76 7.88 8.60 -5.00
C GLU A 76 8.89 7.62 -4.40
N ALA A 77 9.27 6.59 -5.16
CA ALA A 77 10.29 5.64 -4.73
C ALA A 77 11.64 6.34 -4.50
N TRP A 78 12.02 7.29 -5.33
CA TRP A 78 13.23 8.10 -5.14
C TRP A 78 13.16 8.97 -3.89
N GLU A 79 12.02 9.62 -3.63
CA GLU A 79 11.83 10.40 -2.39
C GLU A 79 11.95 9.52 -1.14
N ILE A 80 11.38 8.33 -1.18
CA ILE A 80 11.50 7.34 -0.10
C ILE A 80 12.96 6.90 0.07
N GLN A 81 13.67 6.65 -1.03
CA GLN A 81 15.09 6.25 -0.99
C GLN A 81 15.96 7.32 -0.34
N LYS A 82 15.70 8.61 -0.58
CA LYS A 82 16.43 9.70 0.13
C LYS A 82 16.27 9.62 1.64
N VAL A 83 15.08 9.28 2.12
CA VAL A 83 14.85 9.10 3.56
C VAL A 83 15.68 7.93 4.10
N VAL A 84 15.70 6.81 3.39
CA VAL A 84 16.45 5.61 3.78
C VAL A 84 17.96 5.90 3.82
N ASP A 85 18.50 6.53 2.78
CA ASP A 85 19.93 6.86 2.69
C ASP A 85 20.34 7.85 3.78
N THR A 86 19.48 8.85 4.05
CA THR A 86 19.71 9.83 5.13
C THR A 86 19.69 9.15 6.50
N ALA A 87 18.77 8.22 6.73
CA ALA A 87 18.71 7.46 7.98
C ALA A 87 19.95 6.58 8.18
N ILE A 88 20.45 5.96 7.11
CA ILE A 88 21.70 5.18 7.14
C ILE A 88 22.89 6.07 7.48
N ALA A 89 23.00 7.26 6.87
CA ALA A 89 24.05 8.22 7.18
C ALA A 89 23.99 8.67 8.64
N ALA A 90 22.81 9.09 9.10
CA ALA A 90 22.58 9.52 10.48
C ALA A 90 22.89 8.42 11.51
N SER A 91 22.64 7.16 11.16
CA SER A 91 23.00 6.01 12.02
C SER A 91 24.50 5.81 12.15
N LYS A 92 25.28 6.12 11.11
CA LYS A 92 26.74 5.96 11.12
C LYS A 92 27.46 7.04 11.94
N ASP A 93 27.09 8.30 11.73
CA ASP A 93 27.73 9.45 12.39
C ASP A 93 27.01 9.91 13.67
N ARG A 94 25.82 9.36 13.94
CA ARG A 94 24.99 9.62 15.13
C ARG A 94 24.54 11.08 15.28
N VAL A 95 24.33 11.75 14.16
CA VAL A 95 23.77 13.12 14.12
C VAL A 95 22.49 13.17 13.29
N TRP A 96 21.68 14.19 13.57
CA TRP A 96 20.49 14.45 12.78
C TRP A 96 20.85 15.02 11.41
N HIS A 97 20.35 14.41 10.37
CA HIS A 97 20.50 14.88 9.00
C HIS A 97 19.17 15.44 8.46
N LYS A 98 19.27 16.51 7.69
CA LYS A 98 18.14 17.00 6.91
C LYS A 98 17.98 16.11 5.68
N ILE A 99 16.74 15.69 5.38
CA ILE A 99 16.43 14.97 4.14
C ILE A 99 16.55 15.97 2.98
N PRO A 100 17.32 15.67 1.92
CA PRO A 100 17.56 16.55 0.79
C PRO A 100 16.34 16.72 -0.14
#